data_11e16554370d7b509a2be033838931f9
#
_entry.id   11e16554370d7b509a2be033838931f9
#
_cell.length_a   1.000
_cell.length_b   1.000
_cell.length_c   1.000
_cell.angle_alpha   90.00
_cell.angle_beta   90.00
_cell.angle_gamma   90.00
#
_symmetry.space_group_name_H-M   'P 1'
#
loop_
_entity.id
_entity.type
_entity.pdbx_description
1 polymer ?
#
loop_
_entity_poly.entity_id
_entity_poly.type
_entity_poly.pdbx_seq_one_letter_code
_entity_poly.pdbx_strand_id
1 'polypeptide(L)'
;MTAPAGFAGKPTERLPFTIRRVDNEADLWKAVRVRHAAYARHVPDFARELVRPETSDYGDDAIVFLAESKLDGAPLGTARMQTNLHEPLHVEESVALPDWLRGQPLAEMSRLGVDNGRIGRMVKTALLKAGVMYCQQNGIHWALATGRAPIDRQYEQLTFVDVFPELGFVPLRHVGNIPHRIMAFDITTIEERWTAAQHPLLNFFCHTHHPDIDVSGRAGVRPPLPNAGRTGVVRQASEWQELVA
;
A
#
# COMPACT_ATOMS: atom_id res chain seq x y z
N MET A 1 16.34 -11.40 -19.15
CA MET A 1 15.45 -11.38 -17.97
C MET A 1 14.29 -12.34 -18.27
N THR A 2 14.28 -13.49 -17.64
CA THR A 2 13.20 -14.49 -17.73
C THR A 2 12.00 -13.99 -16.92
N ALA A 3 10.80 -14.09 -17.48
CA ALA A 3 9.57 -13.75 -16.78
C ALA A 3 9.42 -14.62 -15.51
N PRO A 4 8.90 -14.07 -14.40
CA PRO A 4 8.56 -14.87 -13.22
C PRO A 4 7.62 -16.01 -13.63
N ALA A 5 7.79 -17.18 -13.01
CA ALA A 5 7.15 -18.44 -13.42
C ALA A 5 5.61 -18.40 -13.61
N GLY A 6 4.91 -17.45 -12.97
CA GLY A 6 3.46 -17.30 -13.07
C GLY A 6 2.94 -16.59 -14.34
N PHE A 7 3.81 -16.09 -15.22
CA PHE A 7 3.41 -15.30 -16.39
C PHE A 7 3.86 -15.88 -17.74
N ALA A 8 4.42 -17.08 -17.76
CA ALA A 8 4.81 -17.74 -19.00
C ALA A 8 3.60 -17.92 -19.93
N GLY A 9 3.65 -17.31 -21.13
CA GLY A 9 2.58 -17.38 -22.14
C GLY A 9 1.45 -16.33 -22.01
N LYS A 10 1.45 -15.46 -20.98
CA LYS A 10 0.45 -14.38 -20.87
C LYS A 10 0.81 -13.20 -21.77
N PRO A 11 -0.19 -12.48 -22.35
CA PRO A 11 0.03 -11.24 -23.05
C PRO A 11 0.84 -10.26 -22.20
N THR A 12 1.77 -9.53 -22.84
CA THR A 12 2.61 -8.54 -22.16
C THR A 12 2.15 -7.13 -22.52
N GLU A 13 1.90 -6.31 -21.52
CA GLU A 13 1.54 -4.91 -21.68
C GLU A 13 2.56 -4.03 -20.94
N ARG A 14 3.00 -2.95 -21.60
CA ARG A 14 3.88 -1.94 -21.02
C ARG A 14 3.07 -0.77 -20.45
N LEU A 15 3.44 -0.36 -19.25
CA LEU A 15 2.85 0.80 -18.58
C LEU A 15 3.69 2.07 -18.87
N PRO A 16 3.09 3.28 -18.86
CA PRO A 16 3.84 4.54 -19.02
C PRO A 16 4.63 4.92 -17.75
N PHE A 17 4.60 4.09 -16.74
CA PHE A 17 5.32 4.25 -15.47
C PHE A 17 5.89 2.91 -15.03
N THR A 18 6.79 2.93 -14.05
CA THR A 18 7.28 1.75 -13.34
C THR A 18 6.72 1.71 -11.94
N ILE A 19 6.53 0.51 -11.37
CA ILE A 19 6.28 0.30 -9.95
C ILE A 19 7.38 -0.59 -9.41
N ARG A 20 7.98 -0.18 -8.29
CA ARG A 20 9.00 -0.95 -7.60
C ARG A 20 8.92 -0.79 -6.10
N ARG A 21 9.56 -1.68 -5.38
CA ARG A 21 9.77 -1.52 -3.94
C ARG A 21 10.76 -0.40 -3.69
N VAL A 22 10.51 0.36 -2.64
CA VAL A 22 11.46 1.33 -2.11
C VAL A 22 12.55 0.58 -1.35
N ASP A 23 13.81 0.84 -1.70
CA ASP A 23 14.98 0.18 -1.12
C ASP A 23 16.03 1.17 -0.59
N ASN A 24 15.73 2.47 -0.63
CA ASN A 24 16.61 3.53 -0.13
C ASN A 24 15.81 4.75 0.37
N GLU A 25 16.47 5.58 1.17
CA GLU A 25 15.84 6.73 1.81
C GLU A 25 15.36 7.80 0.81
N ALA A 26 16.10 8.03 -0.26
CA ALA A 26 15.73 9.03 -1.27
C ALA A 26 14.39 8.68 -1.94
N ASP A 27 14.18 7.42 -2.25
CA ASP A 27 12.92 6.93 -2.81
C ASP A 27 11.78 6.90 -1.78
N LEU A 28 12.10 6.61 -0.52
CA LEU A 28 11.12 6.72 0.55
C LEU A 28 10.61 8.17 0.68
N TRP A 29 11.49 9.16 0.59
CA TRP A 29 11.08 10.56 0.60
C TRP A 29 10.22 10.94 -0.62
N LYS A 30 10.46 10.35 -1.81
CA LYS A 30 9.56 10.52 -2.96
C LYS A 30 8.16 9.96 -2.65
N ALA A 31 8.10 8.75 -2.08
CA ALA A 31 6.84 8.11 -1.69
C ALA A 31 6.08 8.95 -0.65
N VAL A 32 6.78 9.48 0.37
CA VAL A 32 6.22 10.36 1.40
C VAL A 32 5.63 11.63 0.79
N ARG A 33 6.33 12.29 -0.14
CA ARG A 33 5.81 13.50 -0.80
C ARG A 33 4.50 13.24 -1.55
N VAL A 34 4.43 12.15 -2.32
CA VAL A 34 3.19 11.76 -3.03
C VAL A 34 2.08 11.44 -2.05
N ARG A 35 2.38 10.68 -1.01
CA ARG A 35 1.45 10.33 0.08
C ARG A 35 0.87 11.59 0.72
N HIS A 36 1.74 12.48 1.18
CA HIS A 36 1.34 13.74 1.80
C HIS A 36 0.42 14.55 0.86
N ALA A 37 0.83 14.78 -0.40
CA ALA A 37 0.04 15.54 -1.36
C ALA A 37 -1.32 14.88 -1.64
N ALA A 38 -1.39 13.55 -1.71
CA ALA A 38 -2.64 12.83 -1.91
C ALA A 38 -3.58 12.97 -0.71
N TYR A 39 -3.07 12.80 0.51
CA TYR A 39 -3.86 12.90 1.74
C TYR A 39 -4.30 14.34 2.05
N ALA A 40 -3.47 15.33 1.77
CA ALA A 40 -3.80 16.75 1.96
C ALA A 40 -5.06 17.20 1.20
N ARG A 41 -5.37 16.54 0.09
CA ARG A 41 -6.58 16.83 -0.69
C ARG A 41 -7.88 16.34 -0.05
N HIS A 42 -7.81 15.34 0.84
CA HIS A 42 -8.99 14.64 1.34
C HIS A 42 -9.11 14.62 2.87
N VAL A 43 -7.99 14.65 3.57
CA VAL A 43 -7.87 14.59 5.03
C VAL A 43 -6.71 15.47 5.51
N PRO A 44 -6.82 16.81 5.34
CA PRO A 44 -5.70 17.74 5.54
C PRO A 44 -5.11 17.69 6.95
N ASP A 45 -5.93 17.47 7.97
CA ASP A 45 -5.44 17.39 9.36
C ASP A 45 -4.54 16.16 9.55
N PHE A 46 -4.95 15.00 9.07
CA PHE A 46 -4.14 13.79 9.12
C PHE A 46 -2.89 13.90 8.23
N ALA A 47 -2.99 14.60 7.10
CA ALA A 47 -1.86 14.79 6.21
C ALA A 47 -0.67 15.50 6.89
N ARG A 48 -0.91 16.35 7.89
CA ARG A 48 0.16 17.03 8.66
C ARG A 48 1.10 16.04 9.36
N GLU A 49 0.61 14.86 9.70
CA GLU A 49 1.41 13.78 10.29
C GLU A 49 2.25 13.03 9.25
N LEU A 50 1.88 13.12 7.96
CA LEU A 50 2.49 12.39 6.85
C LEU A 50 3.57 13.19 6.09
N VAL A 51 4.06 14.30 6.62
CA VAL A 51 5.10 15.13 6.00
C VAL A 51 6.48 14.49 6.02
N ARG A 52 6.67 13.43 6.82
CA ARG A 52 7.91 12.68 7.01
C ARG A 52 7.64 11.18 6.92
N PRO A 53 8.68 10.35 6.70
CA PRO A 53 8.55 8.91 6.87
C PRO A 53 8.02 8.57 8.26
N GLU A 54 7.09 7.63 8.32
CA GLU A 54 6.58 7.07 9.58
C GLU A 54 7.53 5.97 10.07
N THR A 55 7.57 5.71 11.37
CA THR A 55 8.36 4.59 11.92
C THR A 55 8.01 3.26 11.24
N SER A 56 6.72 3.06 10.95
CA SER A 56 6.23 1.88 10.25
C SER A 56 6.63 1.80 8.76
N ASP A 57 7.24 2.81 8.17
CA ASP A 57 7.84 2.69 6.84
C ASP A 57 9.18 1.94 6.86
N TYR A 58 9.80 1.81 8.05
CA TYR A 58 11.09 1.16 8.27
C TYR A 58 10.97 -0.22 8.94
N GLY A 59 9.77 -0.66 9.25
CA GLY A 59 9.52 -1.96 9.87
C GLY A 59 9.96 -3.12 8.98
N ASP A 60 10.33 -4.24 9.60
CA ASP A 60 10.77 -5.45 8.91
C ASP A 60 9.67 -6.04 8.01
N ASP A 61 8.43 -5.85 8.41
CA ASP A 61 7.22 -6.28 7.71
C ASP A 61 6.67 -5.23 6.73
N ALA A 62 7.35 -4.05 6.60
CA ALA A 62 6.87 -2.96 5.76
C ALA A 62 7.43 -3.04 4.33
N ILE A 63 6.54 -2.93 3.37
CA ILE A 63 6.87 -2.85 1.94
C ILE A 63 6.26 -1.56 1.40
N VAL A 64 7.11 -0.61 1.02
CA VAL A 64 6.65 0.61 0.36
C VAL A 64 6.82 0.45 -1.15
N PHE A 65 5.75 0.64 -1.91
CA PHE A 65 5.77 0.69 -3.36
C PHE A 65 5.81 2.14 -3.81
N LEU A 66 6.60 2.42 -4.84
CA LEU A 66 6.70 3.71 -5.52
C LEU A 66 6.43 3.54 -7.01
N ALA A 67 5.50 4.32 -7.54
CA ALA A 67 5.23 4.45 -8.96
C ALA A 67 5.90 5.71 -9.49
N GLU A 68 6.69 5.59 -10.58
CA GLU A 68 7.41 6.69 -11.21
C GLU A 68 7.15 6.73 -12.71
N SER A 69 6.93 7.93 -13.24
CA SER A 69 6.77 8.19 -14.68
C SER A 69 8.02 7.79 -15.44
N LYS A 70 7.85 7.09 -16.54
CA LYS A 70 8.97 6.77 -17.45
C LYS A 70 9.42 7.98 -18.28
N LEU A 71 8.58 9.00 -18.40
CA LEU A 71 8.87 10.18 -19.20
C LEU A 71 9.93 11.06 -18.53
N ASP A 72 9.77 11.31 -17.23
CA ASP A 72 10.52 12.33 -16.49
C ASP A 72 10.96 11.88 -15.08
N GLY A 73 10.64 10.65 -14.66
CA GLY A 73 10.96 10.14 -13.33
C GLY A 73 10.11 10.73 -12.20
N ALA A 74 9.07 11.50 -12.52
CA ALA A 74 8.20 12.09 -11.51
C ALA A 74 7.47 11.00 -10.72
N PRO A 75 7.39 11.12 -9.38
CA PRO A 75 6.64 10.17 -8.56
C PRO A 75 5.13 10.38 -8.75
N LEU A 76 4.41 9.33 -9.13
CA LEU A 76 2.99 9.35 -9.49
C LEU A 76 2.09 8.71 -8.45
N GLY A 77 2.64 7.86 -7.59
CA GLY A 77 1.86 7.16 -6.58
C GLY A 77 2.72 6.30 -5.66
N THR A 78 2.14 5.97 -4.53
CA THR A 78 2.75 5.10 -3.51
C THR A 78 1.68 4.32 -2.78
N ALA A 79 2.06 3.18 -2.22
CA ALA A 79 1.27 2.43 -1.24
C ALA A 79 2.24 1.77 -0.26
N ARG A 80 1.85 1.66 1.02
CA ARG A 80 2.52 0.82 1.99
C ARG A 80 1.71 -0.45 2.19
N MET A 81 2.39 -1.57 2.19
CA MET A 81 1.86 -2.84 2.63
C MET A 81 2.65 -3.28 3.88
N GLN A 82 1.96 -3.82 4.86
CA GLN A 82 2.54 -4.45 6.03
C GLN A 82 2.09 -5.91 6.06
N THR A 83 3.01 -6.81 6.39
CA THR A 83 2.70 -8.22 6.63
C THR A 83 2.68 -8.51 8.13
N ASN A 84 2.08 -9.64 8.52
CA ASN A 84 2.08 -10.11 9.90
C ASN A 84 3.12 -11.21 10.16
N LEU A 85 4.24 -11.18 9.41
CA LEU A 85 5.25 -12.25 9.51
C LEU A 85 6.03 -12.20 10.84
N HIS A 86 6.26 -11.00 11.38
CA HIS A 86 7.02 -10.80 12.63
C HIS A 86 6.19 -10.04 13.67
N GLU A 87 5.35 -9.10 13.26
CA GLU A 87 4.54 -8.27 14.15
C GLU A 87 3.07 -8.24 13.70
N PRO A 88 2.12 -8.04 14.62
CA PRO A 88 0.71 -7.87 14.27
C PRO A 88 0.49 -6.71 13.28
N LEU A 89 -0.59 -6.79 12.50
CA LEU A 89 -0.99 -5.70 11.61
C LEU A 89 -1.49 -4.49 12.41
N HIS A 90 -1.37 -3.28 11.84
CA HIS A 90 -1.84 -2.05 12.51
C HIS A 90 -3.33 -2.10 12.86
N VAL A 91 -4.15 -2.76 12.04
CA VAL A 91 -5.58 -2.94 12.32
C VAL A 91 -5.82 -3.66 13.65
N GLU A 92 -4.93 -4.56 14.05
CA GLU A 92 -5.03 -5.34 15.29
C GLU A 92 -4.78 -4.50 16.56
N GLU A 93 -4.23 -3.29 16.43
CA GLU A 93 -4.19 -2.32 17.52
C GLU A 93 -5.58 -1.87 17.98
N SER A 94 -6.58 -2.02 17.13
CA SER A 94 -7.95 -1.53 17.35
C SER A 94 -8.98 -2.62 17.50
N VAL A 95 -8.77 -3.79 16.86
CA VAL A 95 -9.71 -4.93 16.88
C VAL A 95 -8.97 -6.26 16.95
N ALA A 96 -9.59 -7.25 17.60
CA ALA A 96 -9.14 -8.64 17.52
C ALA A 96 -9.68 -9.27 16.23
N LEU A 97 -8.79 -9.82 15.38
CA LEU A 97 -9.20 -10.49 14.16
C LEU A 97 -10.06 -11.76 14.47
N PRO A 98 -11.06 -12.05 13.62
CA PRO A 98 -11.88 -13.25 13.76
C PRO A 98 -11.06 -14.52 13.48
N ASP A 99 -11.55 -15.67 13.94
CA ASP A 99 -10.84 -16.94 13.91
C ASP A 99 -10.41 -17.37 12.50
N TRP A 100 -11.18 -17.03 11.48
CA TRP A 100 -10.85 -17.38 10.09
C TRP A 100 -9.67 -16.58 9.49
N LEU A 101 -9.26 -15.46 10.10
CA LEU A 101 -8.07 -14.69 9.74
C LEU A 101 -6.91 -14.92 10.72
N ARG A 102 -7.21 -15.35 11.97
CA ARG A 102 -6.21 -15.49 12.99
C ARG A 102 -5.20 -16.59 12.66
N GLY A 103 -3.91 -16.25 12.74
CA GLY A 103 -2.83 -17.19 12.42
C GLY A 103 -2.61 -17.45 10.94
N GLN A 104 -3.33 -16.76 10.06
CA GLN A 104 -3.09 -16.81 8.62
C GLN A 104 -1.96 -15.84 8.23
N PRO A 105 -1.21 -16.10 7.13
CA PRO A 105 -0.34 -15.11 6.51
C PRO A 105 -1.19 -13.97 5.92
N LEU A 106 -1.06 -12.79 6.50
CA LEU A 106 -1.86 -11.61 6.17
C LEU A 106 -0.98 -10.47 5.67
N ALA A 107 -1.56 -9.60 4.83
CA ALA A 107 -1.00 -8.30 4.52
C ALA A 107 -2.07 -7.22 4.67
N GLU A 108 -1.71 -6.05 5.20
CA GLU A 108 -2.56 -4.86 5.25
C GLU A 108 -2.02 -3.81 4.29
N MET A 109 -2.85 -3.35 3.34
CA MET A 109 -2.48 -2.25 2.46
C MET A 109 -2.98 -0.93 3.04
N SER A 110 -2.06 -0.01 3.23
CA SER A 110 -2.29 1.31 3.80
C SER A 110 -1.53 2.38 3.02
N ARG A 111 -1.74 3.64 3.37
CA ARG A 111 -1.00 4.80 2.82
C ARG A 111 -1.01 4.86 1.29
N LEU A 112 -2.08 4.36 0.66
CA LEU A 112 -2.27 4.47 -0.78
C LEU A 112 -2.53 5.94 -1.14
N GLY A 113 -1.62 6.51 -1.88
CA GLY A 113 -1.70 7.88 -2.38
C GLY A 113 -1.26 7.93 -3.84
N VAL A 114 -2.05 8.60 -4.68
CA VAL A 114 -1.76 8.74 -6.10
C VAL A 114 -1.99 10.18 -6.55
N ASP A 115 -1.37 10.56 -7.64
CA ASP A 115 -1.63 11.83 -8.30
C ASP A 115 -3.07 11.88 -8.86
N ASN A 116 -3.52 13.07 -9.22
CA ASN A 116 -4.86 13.28 -9.75
C ASN A 116 -5.01 12.83 -11.21
N GLY A 117 -6.27 12.65 -11.61
CA GLY A 117 -6.64 12.46 -13.00
C GLY A 117 -6.52 11.00 -13.50
N ARG A 118 -6.42 10.88 -14.83
CA ARG A 118 -6.44 9.56 -15.49
C ARG A 118 -5.24 8.70 -15.13
N ILE A 119 -4.04 9.31 -15.10
CA ILE A 119 -2.81 8.59 -14.78
C ILE A 119 -2.85 8.07 -13.34
N GLY A 120 -3.33 8.86 -12.38
CA GLY A 120 -3.47 8.44 -10.99
C GLY A 120 -4.40 7.23 -10.82
N ARG A 121 -5.51 7.15 -11.59
CA ARG A 121 -6.38 5.96 -11.58
C ARG A 121 -5.66 4.71 -12.09
N MET A 122 -4.88 4.83 -13.16
CA MET A 122 -4.07 3.71 -13.68
C MET A 122 -3.01 3.28 -12.66
N VAL A 123 -2.31 4.24 -12.08
CA VAL A 123 -1.28 4.01 -11.05
C VAL A 123 -1.90 3.31 -9.83
N LYS A 124 -3.07 3.77 -9.36
CA LYS A 124 -3.78 3.13 -8.26
C LYS A 124 -4.07 1.64 -8.55
N THR A 125 -4.62 1.35 -9.72
CA THR A 125 -4.92 -0.03 -10.13
C THR A 125 -3.66 -0.89 -10.20
N ALA A 126 -2.57 -0.34 -10.71
CA ALA A 126 -1.29 -1.04 -10.82
C ALA A 126 -0.60 -1.24 -9.46
N LEU A 127 -0.74 -0.29 -8.51
CA LEU A 127 -0.26 -0.45 -7.13
C LEU A 127 -1.02 -1.56 -6.40
N LEU A 128 -2.34 -1.66 -6.60
CA LEU A 128 -3.14 -2.78 -6.07
C LEU A 128 -2.68 -4.12 -6.67
N LYS A 129 -2.42 -4.16 -7.99
CA LYS A 129 -1.82 -5.35 -8.63
C LYS A 129 -0.45 -5.70 -8.05
N ALA A 130 0.41 -4.72 -7.82
CA ALA A 130 1.71 -4.93 -7.19
C ALA A 130 1.55 -5.59 -5.80
N GLY A 131 0.57 -5.15 -5.01
CA GLY A 131 0.23 -5.76 -3.73
C GLY A 131 -0.20 -7.23 -3.87
N VAL A 132 -1.09 -7.53 -4.81
CA VAL A 132 -1.52 -8.92 -5.09
C VAL A 132 -0.33 -9.78 -5.53
N MET A 133 0.51 -9.29 -6.45
CA MET A 133 1.71 -10.00 -6.91
C MET A 133 2.68 -10.27 -5.75
N TYR A 134 2.88 -9.31 -4.87
CA TYR A 134 3.72 -9.48 -3.68
C TYR A 134 3.16 -10.56 -2.76
N CYS A 135 1.86 -10.53 -2.47
CA CYS A 135 1.19 -11.53 -1.65
C CYS A 135 1.37 -12.94 -2.25
N GLN A 136 1.12 -13.12 -3.55
CA GLN A 136 1.27 -14.40 -4.25
C GLN A 136 2.71 -14.92 -4.20
N GLN A 137 3.72 -14.04 -4.35
CA GLN A 137 5.12 -14.44 -4.31
C GLN A 137 5.62 -14.83 -2.91
N ASN A 138 4.95 -14.33 -1.86
CA ASN A 138 5.35 -14.53 -0.46
C ASN A 138 4.39 -15.44 0.33
N GLY A 139 3.46 -16.14 -0.35
CA GLY A 139 2.56 -17.08 0.30
C GLY A 139 1.56 -16.42 1.26
N ILE A 140 1.21 -15.16 1.01
CA ILE A 140 0.21 -14.43 1.79
C ILE A 140 -1.16 -14.72 1.18
N HIS A 141 -2.08 -15.21 2.01
CA HIS A 141 -3.38 -15.68 1.54
C HIS A 141 -4.44 -14.58 1.57
N TRP A 142 -4.37 -13.66 2.54
CA TRP A 142 -5.38 -12.62 2.72
C TRP A 142 -4.76 -11.23 2.72
N ALA A 143 -5.37 -10.32 1.96
CA ALA A 143 -5.08 -8.90 2.03
C ALA A 143 -6.20 -8.17 2.79
N LEU A 144 -5.82 -7.39 3.79
CA LEU A 144 -6.71 -6.50 4.51
C LEU A 144 -6.60 -5.08 3.94
N ALA A 145 -7.71 -4.39 3.92
CA ALA A 145 -7.78 -2.97 3.61
C ALA A 145 -8.78 -2.29 4.56
N THR A 146 -8.45 -1.08 4.95
CA THR A 146 -9.32 -0.27 5.79
C THR A 146 -9.86 0.92 4.98
N GLY A 147 -11.17 1.03 4.88
CA GLY A 147 -11.85 2.04 4.06
C GLY A 147 -12.82 2.90 4.87
N ARG A 148 -12.58 4.22 4.91
CA ARG A 148 -13.62 5.16 5.33
C ARG A 148 -14.64 5.37 4.21
N ALA A 149 -15.86 5.81 4.54
CA ALA A 149 -16.83 6.21 3.53
C ALA A 149 -16.31 7.43 2.70
N PRO A 150 -16.48 7.45 1.36
CA PRO A 150 -17.06 6.42 0.51
C PRO A 150 -16.01 5.45 -0.09
N ILE A 151 -14.77 5.44 0.40
CA ILE A 151 -13.65 4.64 -0.15
C ILE A 151 -13.93 3.14 0.02
N ASP A 152 -14.58 2.73 1.10
CA ASP A 152 -14.99 1.36 1.40
C ASP A 152 -15.74 0.70 0.22
N ARG A 153 -16.61 1.44 -0.48
CA ARG A 153 -17.34 0.96 -1.66
C ARG A 153 -16.40 0.57 -2.82
N GLN A 154 -15.22 1.16 -2.92
CA GLN A 154 -14.25 0.79 -3.94
C GLN A 154 -13.65 -0.59 -3.66
N TYR A 155 -13.50 -0.96 -2.38
CA TYR A 155 -13.07 -2.31 -2.01
C TYR A 155 -14.18 -3.35 -2.24
N GLU A 156 -15.44 -3.00 -2.00
CA GLU A 156 -16.58 -3.86 -2.36
C GLU A 156 -16.59 -4.15 -3.87
N GLN A 157 -16.36 -3.14 -4.70
CA GLN A 157 -16.24 -3.31 -6.15
C GLN A 157 -15.10 -4.24 -6.55
N LEU A 158 -14.05 -4.33 -5.77
CA LEU A 158 -12.94 -5.27 -5.94
C LEU A 158 -13.21 -6.63 -5.30
N THR A 159 -14.44 -6.88 -4.84
CA THR A 159 -14.88 -8.12 -4.18
C THR A 159 -14.25 -8.40 -2.82
N PHE A 160 -13.76 -7.37 -2.12
CA PHE A 160 -13.45 -7.49 -0.70
C PHE A 160 -14.72 -7.80 0.09
N VAL A 161 -14.59 -8.58 1.15
CA VAL A 161 -15.65 -8.88 2.10
C VAL A 161 -15.43 -8.12 3.40
N ASP A 162 -16.51 -7.72 4.06
CA ASP A 162 -16.44 -7.08 5.37
C ASP A 162 -15.99 -8.09 6.43
N VAL A 163 -14.99 -7.74 7.22
CA VAL A 163 -14.47 -8.59 8.30
C VAL A 163 -15.40 -8.57 9.51
N PHE A 164 -16.05 -7.44 9.75
CA PHE A 164 -16.94 -7.20 10.89
C PHE A 164 -18.27 -6.57 10.46
N PRO A 165 -19.11 -7.29 9.70
CA PRO A 165 -20.37 -6.74 9.15
C PRO A 165 -21.30 -6.19 10.24
N GLU A 166 -21.27 -6.78 11.44
CA GLU A 166 -22.09 -6.32 12.57
C GLU A 166 -21.61 -5.01 13.20
N LEU A 167 -20.30 -4.69 13.08
CA LEU A 167 -19.72 -3.48 13.67
C LEU A 167 -19.76 -2.29 12.71
N GLY A 168 -19.76 -2.56 11.39
CA GLY A 168 -19.70 -1.54 10.37
C GLY A 168 -18.39 -0.72 10.44
N PHE A 169 -18.50 0.57 10.72
CA PHE A 169 -17.34 1.47 10.82
C PHE A 169 -16.75 1.49 12.24
N VAL A 170 -15.48 1.14 12.36
CA VAL A 170 -14.73 1.08 13.61
C VAL A 170 -13.67 2.18 13.63
N PRO A 171 -13.50 2.94 14.72
CA PRO A 171 -12.42 3.90 14.85
C PRO A 171 -11.07 3.18 14.95
N LEU A 172 -10.14 3.51 14.04
CA LEU A 172 -8.83 2.86 13.97
C LEU A 172 -7.72 3.79 14.49
N ARG A 173 -6.93 3.31 15.46
CA ARG A 173 -5.88 4.09 16.14
C ARG A 173 -4.81 4.60 15.17
N HIS A 174 -4.31 3.74 14.30
CA HIS A 174 -3.22 4.05 13.36
C HIS A 174 -3.59 5.07 12.26
N VAL A 175 -4.86 5.51 12.21
CA VAL A 175 -5.36 6.56 11.30
C VAL A 175 -6.09 7.66 12.06
N GLY A 176 -5.68 7.95 13.30
CA GLY A 176 -6.22 9.06 14.09
C GLY A 176 -7.66 8.83 14.58
N ASN A 177 -8.05 7.59 14.86
CA ASN A 177 -9.40 7.18 15.28
C ASN A 177 -10.51 7.53 14.26
N ILE A 178 -10.16 7.74 13.00
CA ILE A 178 -11.16 7.94 11.94
C ILE A 178 -11.90 6.60 11.71
N PRO A 179 -13.26 6.60 11.68
CA PRO A 179 -14.03 5.38 11.47
C PRO A 179 -13.78 4.76 10.08
N HIS A 180 -13.44 3.48 10.05
CA HIS A 180 -13.20 2.68 8.84
C HIS A 180 -13.94 1.35 8.90
N ARG A 181 -14.35 0.84 7.75
CA ARG A 181 -14.67 -0.59 7.60
C ARG A 181 -13.38 -1.37 7.39
N ILE A 182 -13.31 -2.54 7.99
CA ILE A 182 -12.18 -3.47 7.84
C ILE A 182 -12.62 -4.54 6.85
N MET A 183 -11.91 -4.66 5.75
CA MET A 183 -12.30 -5.51 4.64
C MET A 183 -11.17 -6.46 4.27
N ALA A 184 -11.49 -7.69 3.91
CA ALA A 184 -10.55 -8.74 3.57
C ALA A 184 -10.75 -9.21 2.12
N PHE A 185 -9.65 -9.57 1.47
CA PHE A 185 -9.61 -10.08 0.12
C PHE A 185 -8.79 -11.37 0.06
N ASP A 186 -9.41 -12.44 -0.40
CA ASP A 186 -8.73 -13.72 -0.61
C ASP A 186 -7.88 -13.66 -1.88
N ILE A 187 -6.57 -13.65 -1.71
CA ILE A 187 -5.57 -13.60 -2.80
C ILE A 187 -5.55 -14.91 -3.59
N THR A 188 -5.85 -16.04 -2.93
CA THR A 188 -5.71 -17.37 -3.53
C THR A 188 -6.80 -17.67 -4.54
N THR A 189 -7.98 -17.07 -4.37
CA THR A 189 -9.17 -17.30 -5.20
C THR A 189 -9.52 -16.14 -6.15
N ILE A 190 -8.62 -15.15 -6.29
CA ILE A 190 -8.88 -13.94 -7.09
C ILE A 190 -9.31 -14.26 -8.52
N GLU A 191 -8.60 -15.16 -9.21
CA GLU A 191 -8.86 -15.47 -10.62
C GLU A 191 -10.20 -16.17 -10.78
N GLU A 192 -10.52 -17.14 -9.92
CA GLU A 192 -11.80 -17.86 -9.92
C GLU A 192 -12.98 -16.92 -9.65
N ARG A 193 -12.91 -16.16 -8.55
CA ARG A 193 -13.97 -15.23 -8.14
C ARG A 193 -14.23 -14.15 -9.17
N TRP A 194 -13.16 -13.57 -9.73
CA TRP A 194 -13.27 -12.52 -10.72
C TRP A 194 -13.71 -13.06 -12.09
N THR A 195 -13.39 -14.31 -12.42
CA THR A 195 -13.94 -14.99 -13.60
C THR A 195 -15.44 -15.19 -13.45
N ALA A 196 -15.89 -15.71 -12.32
CA ALA A 196 -17.33 -15.92 -12.04
C ALA A 196 -18.11 -14.59 -12.03
N ALA A 197 -17.51 -13.51 -11.51
CA ALA A 197 -18.11 -12.18 -11.46
C ALA A 197 -17.95 -11.38 -12.78
N GLN A 198 -17.26 -11.90 -13.80
CA GLN A 198 -16.91 -11.19 -15.02
C GLN A 198 -16.24 -9.82 -14.73
N HIS A 199 -15.35 -9.80 -13.73
CA HIS A 199 -14.80 -8.57 -13.21
C HIS A 199 -13.94 -7.85 -14.26
N PRO A 200 -14.10 -6.53 -14.47
CA PRO A 200 -13.44 -5.79 -15.55
C PRO A 200 -11.91 -5.76 -15.43
N LEU A 201 -11.35 -5.93 -14.23
CA LEU A 201 -9.91 -5.95 -13.99
C LEU A 201 -9.28 -7.35 -14.06
N LEU A 202 -10.07 -8.42 -14.32
CA LEU A 202 -9.56 -9.80 -14.38
C LEU A 202 -8.37 -9.92 -15.33
N ASN A 203 -8.50 -9.44 -16.55
CA ASN A 203 -7.42 -9.53 -17.54
C ASN A 203 -6.17 -8.78 -17.08
N PHE A 204 -6.32 -7.55 -16.57
CA PHE A 204 -5.22 -6.75 -16.09
C PHE A 204 -4.47 -7.42 -14.93
N PHE A 205 -5.18 -7.99 -13.95
CA PHE A 205 -4.56 -8.61 -12.78
C PHE A 205 -4.03 -10.01 -13.05
N CYS A 206 -4.83 -10.86 -13.67
CA CYS A 206 -4.56 -12.30 -13.72
C CYS A 206 -3.98 -12.76 -15.06
N HIS A 207 -4.36 -12.13 -16.18
CA HIS A 207 -4.06 -12.64 -17.51
C HIS A 207 -3.02 -11.80 -18.28
N THR A 208 -2.57 -10.66 -17.76
CA THR A 208 -1.59 -9.80 -18.43
C THR A 208 -0.32 -9.67 -17.61
N HIS A 209 0.83 -9.89 -18.25
CA HIS A 209 2.14 -9.63 -17.67
C HIS A 209 2.53 -8.15 -17.86
N HIS A 210 2.87 -7.46 -16.76
CA HIS A 210 3.37 -6.08 -16.79
C HIS A 210 4.81 -6.06 -16.29
N PRO A 211 5.81 -6.09 -17.17
CA PRO A 211 7.23 -6.12 -16.76
C PRO A 211 7.68 -4.82 -16.07
N ASP A 212 6.83 -3.82 -16.07
CA ASP A 212 7.05 -2.52 -15.40
C ASP A 212 6.61 -2.52 -13.93
N ILE A 213 6.06 -3.64 -13.44
CA ILE A 213 5.73 -3.86 -12.04
C ILE A 213 6.74 -4.86 -11.49
N ASP A 214 7.68 -4.38 -10.69
CA ASP A 214 8.70 -5.20 -10.02
C ASP A 214 8.47 -5.17 -8.50
N VAL A 215 8.04 -6.27 -7.94
CA VAL A 215 7.78 -6.43 -6.50
C VAL A 215 8.88 -7.25 -5.81
N SER A 216 9.91 -7.72 -6.55
CA SER A 216 10.95 -8.58 -6.00
C SER A 216 11.85 -7.85 -4.99
N GLY A 217 12.10 -6.55 -5.20
CA GLY A 217 13.03 -5.74 -4.41
C GLY A 217 14.44 -6.31 -4.40
N ARG A 218 15.41 -5.54 -3.96
CA ARG A 218 16.76 -6.06 -3.68
C ARG A 218 16.77 -6.66 -2.27
N ALA A 219 17.11 -7.93 -2.15
CA ALA A 219 17.29 -8.55 -0.85
C ALA A 219 18.38 -7.77 -0.05
N GLY A 220 18.07 -7.37 1.17
CA GLY A 220 19.04 -6.80 2.11
C GLY A 220 19.25 -5.29 2.06
N VAL A 221 18.63 -4.53 1.15
CA VAL A 221 18.69 -3.07 1.19
C VAL A 221 17.40 -2.54 1.82
N ARG A 222 17.47 -2.26 3.11
CA ARG A 222 16.42 -1.52 3.85
C ARG A 222 16.82 -0.05 3.89
N PRO A 223 15.86 0.89 3.90
CA PRO A 223 16.16 2.25 4.26
C PRO A 223 16.90 2.26 5.62
N PRO A 224 18.01 3.00 5.78
CA PRO A 224 18.68 3.08 7.07
C PRO A 224 17.69 3.62 8.11
N LEU A 225 17.61 2.97 9.26
CA LEU A 225 16.86 3.51 10.40
C LEU A 225 17.37 4.93 10.67
N PRO A 226 16.50 5.92 10.85
CA PRO A 226 16.95 7.22 11.33
C PRO A 226 17.70 6.96 12.62
N ASN A 227 18.97 7.39 12.69
CA ASN A 227 19.88 7.11 13.79
C ASN A 227 19.18 7.27 15.15
N ALA A 228 18.83 6.18 15.78
CA ALA A 228 18.41 6.10 17.19
C ALA A 228 19.64 6.24 18.10
N GLY A 229 20.45 7.25 17.87
CA GLY A 229 21.72 7.39 18.55
C GLY A 229 22.26 8.80 18.58
N ARG A 230 21.55 9.67 19.30
CA ARG A 230 22.16 10.69 20.19
C ARG A 230 21.02 11.32 20.99
N THR A 231 20.88 10.91 22.23
CA THR A 231 20.25 11.71 23.28
C THR A 231 20.95 13.08 23.31
N GLY A 232 20.31 14.05 22.69
CA GLY A 232 20.78 15.43 22.63
C GLY A 232 19.58 16.31 22.39
N VAL A 233 19.00 16.79 23.49
CA VAL A 233 18.19 18.00 23.61
C VAL A 233 17.09 18.16 22.57
N VAL A 234 15.86 17.91 23.00
CA VAL A 234 14.65 18.45 22.40
C VAL A 234 14.83 19.96 22.22
N ARG A 235 15.22 20.41 21.04
CA ARG A 235 15.06 21.80 20.65
C ARG A 235 13.61 22.00 20.23
N GLN A 236 12.97 22.92 20.93
CA GLN A 236 11.59 23.32 20.73
C GLN A 236 11.31 23.71 19.27
N ALA A 237 10.10 23.44 18.83
CA ALA A 237 9.54 23.65 17.49
C ALA A 237 9.43 25.12 17.03
N SER A 238 10.24 26.04 17.53
CA SER A 238 10.17 27.48 17.22
C SER A 238 11.17 28.00 16.18
N GLU A 239 12.09 27.15 15.65
CA GLU A 239 13.14 27.63 14.72
C GLU A 239 12.89 27.34 13.23
N TRP A 240 11.71 26.85 12.85
CA TRP A 240 11.44 26.50 11.44
C TRP A 240 10.47 27.44 10.73
N GLN A 241 10.13 28.58 11.33
CA GLN A 241 9.22 29.59 10.70
C GLN A 241 9.95 30.58 9.77
N GLU A 242 11.25 30.56 9.67
CA GLU A 242 12.01 31.57 8.89
C GLU A 242 12.54 31.11 7.53
N LEU A 243 12.18 29.92 7.03
CA LEU A 243 12.71 29.39 5.75
C LEU A 243 11.65 29.19 4.65
N VAL A 244 10.43 29.74 4.82
CA VAL A 244 9.40 29.82 3.77
C VAL A 244 8.71 31.18 3.86
N ALA A 245 9.41 32.21 3.45
CA ALA A 245 8.86 33.49 3.01
C ALA A 245 9.24 33.70 1.54
#